data_f9d8686a2ce37b6a315ecde29fd533a0
#
_entry.id   f9d8686a2ce37b6a315ecde29fd533a0
#
_cell.length_a   1.000
_cell.length_b   1.000
_cell.length_c   1.000
_cell.angle_alpha   90.00
_cell.angle_beta   90.00
_cell.angle_gamma   90.00
#
_symmetry.space_group_name_H-M   'P 1'
#
loop_
_entity.id
_entity.type
_entity.pdbx_description
1 polymer ?
#
loop_
_entity_poly.entity_id
_entity_poly.type
_entity_poly.pdbx_seq_one_letter_code
_entity_poly.pdbx_strand_id
1 'polypeptide(L)'
;MTHSGKFFRLLLAGVAVAAAIGYSGPARAEVNVNINLGPPPIVVSAPPAVVMIPHSQVHFVPDPKIDVFFYGGYWWSPRGDRWYRARAYKGPWGAIDRRRVPPAVAYVPPDYRTRYGRDRHVPYGQWKKEREKEWKESKKDHGKQGR
;
A
#
# COMPACT_ATOMS: atom_id res chain seq x y z
N MET A 1 70.09 -55.55 -52.03
CA MET A 1 69.04 -56.28 -51.26
C MET A 1 68.30 -55.27 -50.40
N THR A 2 67.25 -54.73 -50.93
CA THR A 2 65.81 -54.97 -50.67
C THR A 2 65.43 -54.78 -49.24
N HIS A 3 64.70 -53.81 -48.93
CA HIS A 3 63.25 -53.77 -48.78
C HIS A 3 62.80 -52.35 -48.27
N SER A 4 62.25 -51.64 -49.08
CA SER A 4 60.87 -51.23 -49.18
C SER A 4 60.10 -51.31 -47.85
N GLY A 5 59.88 -50.17 -47.24
CA GLY A 5 58.97 -49.96 -46.16
C GLY A 5 58.10 -48.74 -46.43
N LYS A 6 56.92 -49.00 -46.89
CA LYS A 6 55.91 -47.96 -47.19
C LYS A 6 55.44 -47.30 -45.95
N PHE A 7 55.73 -46.02 -45.78
CA PHE A 7 55.18 -45.20 -44.72
C PHE A 7 53.73 -44.88 -45.01
N PHE A 8 52.92 -45.52 -44.27
CA PHE A 8 51.44 -45.22 -44.18
C PHE A 8 51.25 -43.93 -43.45
N ARG A 9 51.00 -42.87 -44.18
CA ARG A 9 50.64 -41.60 -43.59
C ARG A 9 49.19 -41.65 -43.17
N LEU A 10 48.92 -41.87 -41.85
CA LEU A 10 47.66 -41.73 -41.28
C LEU A 10 47.40 -40.20 -40.94
N LEU A 11 46.59 -39.57 -41.75
CA LEU A 11 46.07 -38.23 -41.47
C LEU A 11 45.02 -38.36 -40.41
N LEU A 12 45.39 -38.05 -39.17
CA LEU A 12 44.46 -37.83 -38.12
C LEU A 12 43.85 -36.42 -38.25
N ALA A 13 42.66 -36.33 -38.83
CA ALA A 13 41.87 -35.15 -38.82
C ALA A 13 41.27 -35.00 -37.38
N GLY A 14 41.92 -34.16 -36.57
CA GLY A 14 41.43 -33.80 -35.26
C GLY A 14 40.23 -32.87 -35.41
N VAL A 15 39.05 -33.41 -35.18
CA VAL A 15 37.83 -32.58 -34.99
C VAL A 15 37.90 -31.96 -33.61
N ALA A 16 38.27 -30.70 -33.53
CA ALA A 16 38.16 -29.92 -32.32
C ALA A 16 36.69 -29.55 -32.13
N VAL A 17 35.96 -30.34 -31.34
CA VAL A 17 34.67 -29.97 -30.85
C VAL A 17 34.88 -28.96 -29.71
N ALA A 18 34.75 -27.68 -30.01
CA ALA A 18 34.71 -26.64 -29.01
C ALA A 18 33.38 -26.77 -28.24
N ALA A 19 33.43 -27.43 -27.10
CA ALA A 19 32.32 -27.42 -26.14
C ALA A 19 32.20 -26.00 -25.59
N ALA A 20 31.27 -25.20 -26.15
CA ALA A 20 30.81 -23.96 -25.54
C ALA A 20 30.02 -24.31 -24.28
N ILE A 21 30.74 -24.40 -23.17
CA ILE A 21 30.11 -24.48 -21.86
C ILE A 21 29.52 -23.09 -21.59
N GLY A 22 28.24 -22.95 -21.94
CA GLY A 22 27.47 -21.78 -21.56
C GLY A 22 27.44 -21.71 -20.03
N TYR A 23 28.16 -20.75 -19.47
CA TYR A 23 27.99 -20.36 -18.10
C TYR A 23 26.59 -19.73 -17.96
N SER A 24 25.61 -20.57 -17.74
CA SER A 24 24.31 -20.12 -17.20
C SER A 24 24.57 -19.68 -15.76
N GLY A 25 24.94 -18.42 -15.60
CA GLY A 25 24.94 -17.81 -14.28
C GLY A 25 23.57 -18.06 -13.61
N PRO A 26 23.54 -18.32 -12.31
CA PRO A 26 22.27 -18.46 -11.63
C PRO A 26 21.49 -17.18 -11.88
N ALA A 27 20.41 -17.28 -12.66
CA ALA A 27 19.41 -16.22 -12.73
C ALA A 27 18.90 -16.05 -11.28
N ARG A 28 19.44 -15.07 -10.58
CA ARG A 28 18.82 -14.59 -9.35
C ARG A 28 17.48 -14.01 -9.80
N ALA A 29 16.47 -14.84 -9.74
CA ALA A 29 15.11 -14.35 -9.66
C ALA A 29 15.08 -13.50 -8.38
N GLU A 30 15.17 -12.21 -8.56
CA GLU A 30 14.85 -11.25 -7.51
C GLU A 30 13.37 -11.45 -7.25
N VAL A 31 13.07 -12.37 -6.32
CA VAL A 31 11.74 -12.53 -5.77
C VAL A 31 11.50 -11.25 -4.97
N ASN A 32 10.97 -10.27 -5.64
CA ASN A 32 10.45 -9.07 -5.01
C ASN A 32 9.20 -9.52 -4.25
N VAL A 33 9.42 -10.21 -3.13
CA VAL A 33 8.37 -10.51 -2.16
C VAL A 33 8.00 -9.16 -1.57
N ASN A 34 7.12 -8.47 -2.25
CA ASN A 34 6.38 -7.36 -1.68
C ASN A 34 5.47 -7.96 -0.62
N ILE A 35 6.07 -8.34 0.52
CA ILE A 35 5.33 -8.68 1.71
C ILE A 35 4.65 -7.38 2.08
N ASN A 36 3.44 -7.24 1.62
CA ASN A 36 2.54 -6.19 2.02
C ASN A 36 2.21 -6.46 3.50
N LEU A 37 3.17 -6.14 4.36
CA LEU A 37 2.99 -6.06 5.80
C LEU A 37 2.13 -4.82 6.07
N GLY A 38 0.94 -4.82 5.43
CA GLY A 38 -0.13 -3.96 5.85
C GLY A 38 -0.35 -4.19 7.34
N PRO A 39 -0.85 -3.21 8.08
CA PRO A 39 -1.26 -3.47 9.45
C PRO A 39 -2.17 -4.70 9.40
N PRO A 40 -2.11 -5.58 10.41
CA PRO A 40 -3.05 -6.70 10.47
C PRO A 40 -4.44 -6.11 10.19
N PRO A 41 -5.22 -6.77 9.32
CA PRO A 41 -6.48 -6.21 8.86
C PRO A 41 -7.23 -5.71 10.10
N ILE A 42 -7.66 -4.45 10.07
CA ILE A 42 -8.52 -3.93 11.11
C ILE A 42 -9.83 -4.69 10.94
N VAL A 43 -9.90 -5.86 11.57
CA VAL A 43 -11.08 -6.72 11.54
C VAL A 43 -12.10 -6.11 12.49
N VAL A 44 -12.73 -5.05 12.02
CA VAL A 44 -13.91 -4.50 12.67
C VAL A 44 -15.07 -4.79 11.72
N SER A 45 -15.98 -5.62 12.16
CA SER A 45 -17.12 -6.11 11.37
C SER A 45 -17.99 -4.99 10.83
N ALA A 46 -18.03 -3.85 11.49
CA ALA A 46 -18.56 -2.57 11.02
C ALA A 46 -17.75 -1.46 11.69
N PRO A 47 -17.47 -0.35 11.02
CA PRO A 47 -16.86 0.78 11.69
C PRO A 47 -17.86 1.25 12.77
N PRO A 48 -17.36 1.47 13.98
CA PRO A 48 -18.15 2.07 15.05
C PRO A 48 -18.57 3.49 14.66
N ALA A 49 -19.30 4.15 15.53
CA ALA A 49 -19.54 5.57 15.38
C ALA A 49 -18.24 6.35 15.15
N VAL A 50 -18.32 7.48 14.49
CA VAL A 50 -17.22 8.43 14.34
C VAL A 50 -17.50 9.68 15.15
N VAL A 51 -16.43 10.33 15.60
CA VAL A 51 -16.46 11.59 16.32
C VAL A 51 -15.67 12.62 15.54
N MET A 52 -16.21 13.81 15.36
CA MET A 52 -15.52 14.91 14.68
C MET A 52 -14.65 15.68 15.67
N ILE A 53 -13.41 15.95 15.29
CA ILE A 53 -12.56 16.89 16.02
C ILE A 53 -12.95 18.31 15.61
N PRO A 54 -13.40 19.15 16.53
CA PRO A 54 -13.85 20.52 16.23
C PRO A 54 -12.79 21.31 15.44
N HIS A 55 -13.24 22.14 14.50
CA HIS A 55 -12.41 23.03 13.66
C HIS A 55 -11.36 22.35 12.77
N SER A 56 -11.36 21.00 12.64
CA SER A 56 -10.35 20.27 11.87
C SER A 56 -10.88 19.49 10.68
N GLN A 57 -12.18 19.26 10.58
CA GLN A 57 -12.82 18.34 9.61
C GLN A 57 -12.30 16.89 9.71
N VAL A 58 -11.49 16.59 10.71
CA VAL A 58 -11.00 15.23 10.97
C VAL A 58 -12.04 14.50 11.81
N HIS A 59 -12.38 13.30 11.39
CA HIS A 59 -13.18 12.38 12.19
C HIS A 59 -12.28 11.27 12.70
N PHE A 60 -12.53 10.79 13.90
CA PHE A 60 -11.83 9.65 14.46
C PHE A 60 -12.79 8.56 14.93
N VAL A 61 -12.27 7.35 14.98
CA VAL A 61 -12.99 6.20 15.55
C VAL A 61 -12.69 6.15 17.04
N PRO A 62 -13.70 6.19 17.92
CA PRO A 62 -13.51 6.28 19.36
C PRO A 62 -13.06 4.96 20.02
N ASP A 63 -12.60 3.97 19.25
CA ASP A 63 -12.05 2.72 19.77
C ASP A 63 -10.66 2.98 20.40
N PRO A 64 -10.44 2.64 21.67
CA PRO A 64 -9.18 2.89 22.37
C PRO A 64 -8.01 2.05 21.85
N LYS A 65 -8.29 0.98 21.11
CA LYS A 65 -7.27 0.05 20.61
C LYS A 65 -6.66 0.46 19.27
N ILE A 66 -7.29 1.39 18.56
CA ILE A 66 -6.89 1.76 17.20
C ILE A 66 -6.91 3.27 17.00
N ASP A 67 -5.87 3.78 16.35
CA ASP A 67 -5.83 5.15 15.85
C ASP A 67 -6.24 5.15 14.38
N VAL A 68 -7.49 5.53 14.13
CA VAL A 68 -8.02 5.63 12.77
C VAL A 68 -8.74 6.95 12.62
N PHE A 69 -8.33 7.69 11.60
CA PHE A 69 -8.87 9.00 11.27
C PHE A 69 -9.49 8.99 9.88
N PHE A 70 -10.47 9.83 9.66
CA PHE A 70 -10.99 10.10 8.33
C PHE A 70 -10.81 11.58 8.00
N TYR A 71 -10.20 11.85 6.84
CA TYR A 71 -9.99 13.20 6.33
C TYR A 71 -9.76 13.17 4.80
N GLY A 72 -10.30 14.16 4.09
CA GLY A 72 -10.08 14.34 2.66
C GLY A 72 -10.49 13.13 1.79
N GLY A 73 -11.52 12.39 2.19
CA GLY A 73 -12.00 11.23 1.45
C GLY A 73 -11.24 9.92 1.70
N TYR A 74 -10.29 9.93 2.64
CA TYR A 74 -9.48 8.76 2.97
C TYR A 74 -9.49 8.46 4.47
N TRP A 75 -9.29 7.20 4.77
CA TRP A 75 -9.00 6.69 6.10
C TRP A 75 -7.48 6.66 6.30
N TRP A 76 -7.04 7.06 7.48
CA TRP A 76 -5.65 7.19 7.86
C TRP A 76 -5.42 6.46 9.18
N SER A 77 -4.31 5.74 9.30
CA SER A 77 -3.96 5.05 10.55
C SER A 77 -2.46 5.06 10.75
N PRO A 78 -1.96 5.64 11.86
CA PRO A 78 -0.58 5.47 12.27
C PRO A 78 -0.41 4.08 12.91
N ARG A 79 0.70 3.39 12.58
CA ARG A 79 1.07 2.10 13.15
C ARG A 79 2.58 2.09 13.38
N GLY A 80 3.00 2.23 14.62
CA GLY A 80 4.42 2.41 14.95
C GLY A 80 4.98 3.64 14.24
N ASP A 81 6.03 3.45 13.47
CA ASP A 81 6.71 4.49 12.69
C ASP A 81 6.09 4.77 11.31
N ARG A 82 5.06 4.00 10.91
CA ARG A 82 4.47 4.05 9.57
C ARG A 82 3.06 4.57 9.58
N TRP A 83 2.69 5.20 8.47
CA TRP A 83 1.33 5.60 8.18
C TRP A 83 0.72 4.72 7.11
N TYR A 84 -0.57 4.51 7.23
CA TYR A 84 -1.37 3.75 6.27
C TYR A 84 -2.58 4.55 5.84
N ARG A 85 -2.99 4.34 4.60
CA ARG A 85 -4.15 5.00 4.00
C ARG A 85 -5.04 4.00 3.28
N ALA A 86 -6.36 4.19 3.35
CA ALA A 86 -7.35 3.43 2.61
C ALA A 86 -8.47 4.34 2.10
N ARG A 87 -9.12 3.96 1.01
CA ARG A 87 -10.35 4.62 0.55
C ARG A 87 -11.58 4.14 1.33
N ALA A 88 -11.59 2.88 1.71
CA ALA A 88 -12.65 2.29 2.52
C ALA A 88 -12.11 1.91 3.90
N TYR A 89 -12.95 1.97 4.92
CA TYR A 89 -12.55 1.61 6.28
C TYR A 89 -12.01 0.18 6.39
N LYS A 90 -12.60 -0.75 5.64
CA LYS A 90 -12.16 -2.15 5.58
C LYS A 90 -10.87 -2.37 4.78
N GLY A 91 -10.33 -1.33 4.16
CA GLY A 91 -9.16 -1.42 3.29
C GLY A 91 -9.51 -1.58 1.81
N PRO A 92 -8.56 -1.97 0.98
CA PRO A 92 -7.19 -2.30 1.36
C PRO A 92 -6.41 -1.09 1.90
N TRP A 93 -5.57 -1.34 2.91
CA TRP A 93 -4.71 -0.34 3.52
C TRP A 93 -3.33 -0.37 2.87
N GLY A 94 -2.87 0.74 2.34
CA GLY A 94 -1.54 0.88 1.76
C GLY A 94 -0.66 1.75 2.63
N ALA A 95 0.61 1.36 2.77
CA ALA A 95 1.61 2.18 3.43
C ALA A 95 1.83 3.50 2.66
N ILE A 96 2.05 4.58 3.39
CA ILE A 96 2.25 5.91 2.82
C ILE A 96 3.37 6.63 3.57
N ASP A 97 4.15 7.42 2.83
CA ASP A 97 5.16 8.28 3.42
C ASP A 97 4.51 9.32 4.34
N ARG A 98 5.12 9.57 5.50
CA ARG A 98 4.65 10.56 6.48
C ARG A 98 4.49 11.96 5.86
N ARG A 99 5.34 12.33 4.91
CA ARG A 99 5.28 13.63 4.22
C ARG A 99 4.00 13.82 3.39
N ARG A 100 3.33 12.71 3.05
CA ARG A 100 2.08 12.70 2.29
C ARG A 100 0.84 12.64 3.18
N VAL A 101 1.01 12.58 4.50
CA VAL A 101 -0.09 12.65 5.46
C VAL A 101 -0.52 14.10 5.61
N PRO A 102 -1.82 14.43 5.45
CA PRO A 102 -2.29 15.80 5.62
C PRO A 102 -1.95 16.34 7.00
N PRO A 103 -1.51 17.62 7.10
CA PRO A 103 -1.21 18.24 8.39
C PRO A 103 -2.35 18.12 9.41
N ALA A 104 -3.60 18.26 8.96
CA ALA A 104 -4.77 18.12 9.83
C ALA A 104 -4.84 16.76 10.52
N VAL A 105 -4.33 15.70 9.89
CA VAL A 105 -4.28 14.34 10.45
C VAL A 105 -2.98 14.12 11.23
N ALA A 106 -1.86 14.58 10.67
CA ALA A 106 -0.54 14.36 11.27
C ALA A 106 -0.36 15.06 12.61
N TYR A 107 -1.05 16.18 12.82
CA TYR A 107 -0.98 17.02 14.02
C TYR A 107 -2.22 16.90 14.91
N VAL A 108 -3.01 15.85 14.78
CA VAL A 108 -4.07 15.54 15.75
C VAL A 108 -3.44 15.45 17.14
N PRO A 109 -3.94 16.21 18.13
CA PRO A 109 -3.40 16.18 19.48
C PRO A 109 -3.41 14.76 20.05
N PRO A 110 -2.36 14.30 20.76
CA PRO A 110 -2.29 12.92 21.26
C PRO A 110 -3.39 12.61 22.28
N ASP A 111 -3.93 13.62 22.94
CA ASP A 111 -5.02 13.53 23.90
C ASP A 111 -6.43 13.68 23.29
N TYR A 112 -6.54 13.60 21.97
CA TYR A 112 -7.81 13.81 21.25
C TYR A 112 -8.97 12.94 21.77
N ARG A 113 -8.69 11.71 22.18
CA ARG A 113 -9.71 10.81 22.74
C ARG A 113 -10.25 11.30 24.07
N THR A 114 -9.38 11.78 24.96
CA THR A 114 -9.78 12.32 26.25
C THR A 114 -10.54 13.63 26.08
N ARG A 115 -10.10 14.45 25.12
CA ARG A 115 -10.73 15.74 24.82
C ARG A 115 -12.10 15.62 24.18
N TYR A 116 -12.18 14.79 23.14
CA TYR A 116 -13.33 14.76 22.24
C TYR A 116 -14.09 13.43 22.27
N GLY A 117 -13.60 12.43 23.02
CA GLY A 117 -14.20 11.10 23.05
C GLY A 117 -15.62 11.05 23.65
N ARG A 118 -16.05 12.13 24.33
CA ARG A 118 -17.41 12.28 24.85
C ARG A 118 -18.32 13.10 23.94
N ASP A 119 -17.77 13.67 22.88
CA ASP A 119 -18.54 14.45 21.92
C ASP A 119 -19.50 13.56 21.13
N ARG A 120 -20.34 14.19 20.31
CA ARG A 120 -21.39 13.50 19.57
C ARG A 120 -20.82 12.36 18.72
N HIS A 121 -21.22 11.16 19.06
CA HIS A 121 -20.94 9.96 18.27
C HIS A 121 -21.97 9.84 17.14
N VAL A 122 -21.52 9.89 15.89
CA VAL A 122 -22.37 9.69 14.72
C VAL A 122 -22.22 8.24 14.26
N PRO A 123 -23.30 7.45 14.22
CA PRO A 123 -23.26 6.09 13.69
C PRO A 123 -22.69 6.07 12.26
N TYR A 124 -21.79 5.16 11.97
CA TYR A 124 -21.09 5.13 10.69
C TYR A 124 -22.02 5.11 9.47
N GLY A 125 -23.12 4.36 9.54
CA GLY A 125 -24.08 4.28 8.45
C GLY A 125 -24.75 5.63 8.17
N GLN A 126 -25.08 6.41 9.21
CA GLN A 126 -25.62 7.75 9.09
C GLN A 126 -24.58 8.71 8.52
N TRP A 127 -23.40 8.75 9.12
CA TRP A 127 -22.29 9.57 8.68
C TRP A 127 -21.92 9.33 7.20
N LYS A 128 -21.88 8.06 6.78
CA LYS A 128 -21.61 7.71 5.38
C LYS A 128 -22.66 8.28 4.43
N LYS A 129 -23.94 8.18 4.77
CA LYS A 129 -25.05 8.73 3.96
C LYS A 129 -24.97 10.25 3.84
N GLU A 130 -24.69 10.94 4.96
CA GLU A 130 -24.53 12.39 4.98
C GLU A 130 -23.38 12.82 4.06
N ARG A 131 -22.25 12.17 4.14
CA ARG A 131 -21.09 12.45 3.28
C ARG A 131 -21.35 12.16 1.78
N GLU A 132 -22.04 11.09 1.46
CA GLU A 132 -22.41 10.80 0.06
C GLU A 132 -23.35 11.87 -0.51
N LYS A 133 -24.23 12.42 0.32
CA LYS A 133 -25.11 13.52 -0.05
C LYS A 133 -24.32 14.81 -0.29
N GLU A 134 -23.48 15.21 0.64
CA GLU A 134 -22.60 16.38 0.49
C GLU A 134 -21.74 16.31 -0.77
N TRP A 135 -21.16 15.15 -1.03
CA TRP A 135 -20.33 14.94 -2.22
C TRP A 135 -21.13 15.07 -3.53
N LYS A 136 -22.35 14.57 -3.57
CA LYS A 136 -23.25 14.71 -4.73
C LYS A 136 -23.68 16.17 -4.96
N GLU A 137 -23.94 16.90 -3.88
CA GLU A 137 -24.27 18.31 -3.92
C GLU A 137 -23.11 19.15 -4.41
N SER A 138 -21.92 18.95 -3.86
CA SER A 138 -20.71 19.67 -4.29
C SER A 138 -20.40 19.47 -5.78
N LYS A 139 -20.62 18.26 -6.31
CA LYS A 139 -20.45 18.00 -7.75
C LYS A 139 -21.47 18.76 -8.62
N LYS A 140 -22.70 18.91 -8.16
CA LYS A 140 -23.72 19.66 -8.91
C LYS A 140 -23.38 21.15 -9.00
N ASP A 141 -22.83 21.72 -7.94
CA ASP A 141 -22.47 23.13 -7.90
C ASP A 141 -21.27 23.45 -8.79
N HIS A 142 -20.25 22.59 -8.80
CA HIS A 142 -19.11 22.73 -9.72
C HIS A 142 -19.49 22.54 -11.20
N GLY A 143 -20.48 21.69 -11.49
CA GLY A 143 -20.99 21.51 -12.86
C GLY A 143 -21.79 22.70 -13.40
N LYS A 144 -22.33 23.56 -12.53
CA LYS A 144 -23.06 24.77 -12.92
C LYS A 144 -22.17 25.98 -13.20
N GLN A 145 -20.97 26.02 -12.59
CA GLN A 145 -20.01 27.12 -12.77
C GLN A 145 -19.14 26.96 -14.03
N GLY A 146 -19.20 25.84 -14.72
CA GLY A 146 -18.43 25.54 -15.93
C GLY A 146 -19.20 25.70 -17.25
N ARG A 147 -20.35 26.40 -17.26
CA ARG A 147 -21.11 26.71 -18.48
C ARG A 147 -21.22 28.19 -18.71
#